data_ea425930c064cc9e9672738160f9bf06
#
_entry.id   ea425930c064cc9e9672738160f9bf06
#
_cell.length_a   1.000
_cell.length_b   1.000
_cell.length_c   1.000
_cell.angle_alpha   90.00
_cell.angle_beta   90.00
_cell.angle_gamma   90.00
#
_symmetry.space_group_name_H-M   'P 1'
#
loop_
_entity.id
_entity.type
_entity.pdbx_description
1 polymer ?
#
loop_
_entity_poly.entity_id
_entity_poly.type
_entity_poly.pdbx_seq_one_letter_code
_entity_poly.pdbx_strand_id
1 'polypeptide(L)'
;MLANKNIKSGEIILHEAPLVLGPAQTTIPVCLGCYVPVDGSYKCPRSGWPLCGPTCSKAIAKNPEVVVPAQCEAQFEIEEYFKPSYMYECIIVLRALLLQKQAPAKYKALMSLESHIEERRGTEVWTKTKENVIDIMKKSLGVMVFEAICPELDFSDETIQKIQGILDTNKKEIRLSQSDVEALYATACLLEHSCRPNVKITFEKDYSVAERLCPCLAASLLTLVFLDHSQGWPGHQ
;
A
#
# COMPACT_ATOMS: atom_id res chain seq x y z
N MET A 1 9.11 -20.86 4.34
CA MET A 1 10.27 -20.59 5.23
C MET A 1 10.27 -21.60 6.37
N LEU A 2 11.46 -22.05 6.83
CA LEU A 2 11.59 -22.98 7.95
C LEU A 2 12.39 -22.31 9.07
N ALA A 3 12.01 -22.59 10.33
CA ALA A 3 12.79 -22.14 11.48
C ALA A 3 14.10 -22.92 11.55
N ASN A 4 15.21 -22.23 11.77
CA ASN A 4 16.54 -22.81 11.95
C ASN A 4 16.95 -22.98 13.42
N LYS A 5 16.06 -22.60 14.35
CA LYS A 5 16.23 -22.75 15.80
C LYS A 5 14.87 -22.99 16.46
N ASN A 6 14.90 -23.42 17.71
CA ASN A 6 13.70 -23.42 18.54
C ASN A 6 13.24 -22.00 18.85
N ILE A 7 11.97 -21.71 18.64
CA ILE A 7 11.34 -20.42 18.87
C ILE A 7 10.42 -20.55 20.09
N LYS A 8 10.51 -19.58 21.01
CA LYS A 8 9.66 -19.57 22.22
C LYS A 8 8.32 -18.90 21.93
N SER A 9 7.27 -19.33 22.64
CA SER A 9 5.98 -18.65 22.60
C SER A 9 6.13 -17.18 23.00
N GLY A 10 5.52 -16.27 22.21
CA GLY A 10 5.67 -14.83 22.38
C GLY A 10 6.93 -14.22 21.75
N GLU A 11 7.83 -15.03 21.20
CA GLU A 11 9.03 -14.52 20.52
C GLU A 11 8.64 -13.85 19.20
N ILE A 12 9.15 -12.63 18.97
CA ILE A 12 9.01 -11.91 17.69
C ILE A 12 9.94 -12.56 16.67
N ILE A 13 9.37 -13.05 15.59
CA ILE A 13 10.13 -13.72 14.52
C ILE A 13 10.37 -12.85 13.30
N LEU A 14 9.55 -11.82 13.12
CA LEU A 14 9.71 -10.84 12.05
C LEU A 14 9.11 -9.50 12.49
N HIS A 15 9.83 -8.44 12.15
CA HIS A 15 9.38 -7.06 12.28
C HIS A 15 9.74 -6.33 10.99
N GLU A 16 8.73 -5.93 10.20
CA GLU A 16 8.94 -5.50 8.84
C GLU A 16 8.11 -4.28 8.47
N ALA A 17 8.74 -3.28 7.86
CA ALA A 17 8.07 -2.15 7.24
C ALA A 17 7.58 -2.52 5.82
N PRO A 18 6.45 -1.99 5.36
CA PRO A 18 5.95 -2.30 4.03
C PRO A 18 6.87 -1.77 2.93
N LEU A 19 6.91 -2.48 1.81
CA LEU A 19 7.47 -1.98 0.55
C LEU A 19 6.63 -0.82 0.03
N VAL A 20 5.31 -1.02 0.03
CA VAL A 20 4.31 -0.03 -0.40
C VAL A 20 3.06 -0.18 0.43
N LEU A 21 2.38 0.94 0.68
CA LEU A 21 1.15 1.05 1.46
C LEU A 21 0.20 2.00 0.76
N GLY A 22 -1.08 1.68 0.74
CA GLY A 22 -2.13 2.52 0.18
C GLY A 22 -3.50 2.30 0.84
N PRO A 23 -4.48 3.17 0.57
CA PRO A 23 -5.84 2.93 1.00
C PRO A 23 -6.40 1.69 0.29
N ALA A 24 -7.24 0.90 0.97
CA ALA A 24 -7.97 -0.18 0.34
C ALA A 24 -9.02 0.37 -0.64
N GLN A 25 -9.29 -0.36 -1.72
CA GLN A 25 -10.25 0.04 -2.74
C GLN A 25 -11.65 0.30 -2.15
N THR A 26 -12.06 -0.49 -1.17
CA THR A 26 -13.39 -0.46 -0.58
C THR A 26 -13.51 0.46 0.64
N THR A 27 -12.45 1.19 1.00
CA THR A 27 -12.49 2.08 2.17
C THR A 27 -13.31 3.34 1.91
N ILE A 28 -13.80 3.93 3.00
CA ILE A 28 -14.39 5.29 2.97
C ILE A 28 -13.32 6.33 2.65
N PRO A 29 -13.68 7.59 2.29
CA PRO A 29 -12.71 8.64 2.08
C PRO A 29 -11.75 8.80 3.26
N VAL A 30 -10.44 8.73 2.98
CA VAL A 30 -9.39 8.78 3.99
C VAL A 30 -8.31 9.80 3.64
N CYS A 31 -7.66 10.31 4.67
CA CYS A 31 -6.47 11.11 4.50
C CYS A 31 -5.33 10.26 3.91
N LEU A 32 -4.80 10.61 2.76
CA LEU A 32 -3.69 9.85 2.15
C LEU A 32 -2.37 9.90 2.94
N GLY A 33 -2.28 10.78 3.94
CA GLY A 33 -1.13 10.85 4.84
C GLY A 33 -1.21 9.91 6.04
N CYS A 34 -2.43 9.69 6.58
CA CYS A 34 -2.59 8.97 7.85
C CYS A 34 -3.72 7.95 7.86
N TYR A 35 -4.46 7.85 6.76
CA TYR A 35 -5.58 6.91 6.59
C TYR A 35 -6.74 7.07 7.59
N VAL A 36 -6.79 8.18 8.31
CA VAL A 36 -7.98 8.54 9.12
C VAL A 36 -9.09 8.99 8.18
N PRO A 37 -10.36 8.60 8.43
CA PRO A 37 -11.50 9.08 7.67
C PRO A 37 -11.57 10.61 7.61
N VAL A 38 -11.93 11.13 6.45
CA VAL A 38 -12.05 12.57 6.19
C VAL A 38 -13.35 12.88 5.47
N ASP A 39 -13.87 14.08 5.71
CA ASP A 39 -15.08 14.60 5.07
C ASP A 39 -14.81 15.40 3.78
N GLY A 40 -13.52 15.52 3.40
CA GLY A 40 -13.09 16.28 2.22
C GLY A 40 -13.06 17.81 2.42
N SER A 41 -13.32 18.32 3.63
CA SER A 41 -13.28 19.75 3.94
C SER A 41 -11.90 20.37 3.77
N TYR A 42 -10.84 19.59 4.02
CA TYR A 42 -9.46 19.99 3.76
C TYR A 42 -8.85 19.17 2.63
N LYS A 43 -8.38 19.85 1.59
CA LYS A 43 -7.69 19.24 0.46
C LYS A 43 -6.23 19.69 0.43
N CYS A 44 -5.36 18.81 -0.01
CA CYS A 44 -3.95 19.15 -0.23
C CYS A 44 -3.85 20.26 -1.29
N PRO A 45 -3.20 21.41 -0.98
CA PRO A 45 -3.10 22.52 -1.94
C PRO A 45 -2.36 22.18 -3.24
N ARG A 46 -1.57 21.08 -3.23
CA ARG A 46 -0.79 20.64 -4.38
C ARG A 46 -1.46 19.53 -5.17
N SER A 47 -2.04 18.55 -4.49
CA SER A 47 -2.61 17.36 -5.13
C SER A 47 -4.14 17.37 -5.20
N GLY A 48 -4.82 18.26 -4.48
CA GLY A 48 -6.26 18.25 -4.38
C GLY A 48 -6.83 17.08 -3.57
N TRP A 49 -6.00 16.10 -3.15
CA TRP A 49 -6.46 14.96 -2.37
C TRP A 49 -6.93 15.35 -0.96
N PRO A 50 -7.96 14.67 -0.43
CA PRO A 50 -8.44 14.94 0.92
C PRO A 50 -7.38 14.56 1.95
N LEU A 51 -7.18 15.43 2.93
CA LEU A 51 -6.27 15.26 4.07
C LEU A 51 -6.94 15.71 5.36
N CYS A 52 -6.42 15.28 6.51
CA CYS A 52 -6.92 15.74 7.82
C CYS A 52 -6.69 17.24 8.05
N GLY A 53 -5.66 17.82 7.41
CA GLY A 53 -5.30 19.21 7.64
C GLY A 53 -3.84 19.53 7.27
N PRO A 54 -3.37 20.76 7.60
CA PRO A 54 -2.05 21.25 7.25
C PRO A 54 -0.89 20.40 7.78
N THR A 55 -1.07 19.73 8.93
CA THR A 55 -0.05 18.86 9.52
C THR A 55 0.24 17.67 8.63
N CYS A 56 -0.81 16.97 8.16
CA CYS A 56 -0.65 15.88 7.20
C CYS A 56 -0.08 16.37 5.87
N SER A 57 -0.51 17.53 5.39
CA SER A 57 0.04 18.13 4.18
C SER A 57 1.56 18.42 4.29
N LYS A 58 2.01 18.94 5.43
CA LYS A 58 3.44 19.17 5.69
C LYS A 58 4.23 17.86 5.86
N ALA A 59 3.64 16.87 6.52
CA ALA A 59 4.27 15.58 6.72
C ALA A 59 4.46 14.85 5.39
N ILE A 60 3.43 14.81 4.57
CA ILE A 60 3.48 14.29 3.21
C ILE A 60 4.59 14.96 2.39
N ALA A 61 4.74 16.27 2.50
CA ALA A 61 5.76 17.02 1.76
C ALA A 61 7.21 16.72 2.19
N LYS A 62 7.43 16.15 3.37
CA LYS A 62 8.77 15.93 3.96
C LYS A 62 9.30 14.50 3.81
N ASN A 63 8.46 13.53 3.51
CA ASN A 63 8.86 12.13 3.45
C ASN A 63 8.71 11.56 2.03
N PRO A 64 9.76 11.66 1.19
CA PRO A 64 9.72 11.17 -0.18
C PRO A 64 9.57 9.65 -0.30
N GLU A 65 9.87 8.87 0.73
CA GLU A 65 9.72 7.41 0.70
C GLU A 65 8.26 6.95 0.89
N VAL A 66 7.45 7.74 1.58
CA VAL A 66 6.04 7.45 1.90
C VAL A 66 5.09 8.21 0.98
N VAL A 67 5.59 9.19 0.24
CA VAL A 67 4.80 10.18 -0.48
C VAL A 67 5.12 10.16 -1.95
N VAL A 68 4.09 9.91 -2.72
CA VAL A 68 4.06 10.31 -4.13
C VAL A 68 4.39 11.80 -4.22
N PRO A 69 5.30 12.22 -5.10
CA PRO A 69 5.47 13.65 -5.35
C PRO A 69 4.09 14.25 -5.62
N ALA A 70 3.73 15.23 -4.83
CA ALA A 70 2.41 15.87 -4.90
C ALA A 70 2.02 16.31 -6.31
N GLN A 71 3.02 16.51 -7.18
CA GLN A 71 2.85 16.81 -8.59
C GLN A 71 2.21 15.67 -9.40
N CYS A 72 2.42 14.41 -9.04
CA CYS A 72 1.80 13.28 -9.74
C CYS A 72 0.38 13.00 -9.22
N GLU A 73 0.10 13.27 -7.95
CA GLU A 73 -1.26 13.19 -7.38
C GLU A 73 -2.11 14.44 -7.71
N ALA A 74 -1.47 15.58 -8.04
CA ALA A 74 -2.13 16.88 -8.24
C ALA A 74 -3.10 16.92 -9.42
N GLN A 75 -3.04 15.95 -10.31
CA GLN A 75 -3.81 15.97 -11.56
C GLN A 75 -5.09 15.13 -11.49
N PHE A 76 -5.37 14.49 -10.37
CA PHE A 76 -6.66 13.89 -10.16
C PHE A 76 -7.69 15.00 -9.86
N GLU A 77 -8.46 15.39 -10.87
CA GLU A 77 -9.63 16.26 -10.68
C GLU A 77 -10.69 15.49 -9.90
N ILE A 78 -10.75 15.76 -8.61
CA ILE A 78 -11.54 15.01 -7.63
C ILE A 78 -13.05 15.20 -7.86
N GLU A 79 -13.48 16.31 -8.45
CA GLU A 79 -14.90 16.71 -8.46
C GLU A 79 -15.77 15.85 -9.39
N GLU A 80 -15.21 15.32 -10.47
CA GLU A 80 -15.97 14.52 -11.46
C GLU A 80 -15.88 13.00 -11.24
N TYR A 81 -14.89 12.53 -10.46
CA TYR A 81 -14.52 11.12 -10.35
C TYR A 81 -14.56 10.54 -8.93
N PHE A 82 -15.10 11.26 -7.95
CA PHE A 82 -15.23 10.73 -6.58
C PHE A 82 -16.29 9.61 -6.50
N LYS A 83 -16.08 8.56 -7.29
CA LYS A 83 -16.50 7.21 -6.93
C LYS A 83 -15.33 6.61 -6.16
N PRO A 84 -15.40 6.55 -4.83
CA PRO A 84 -14.22 6.30 -3.96
C PRO A 84 -13.44 5.04 -4.31
N SER A 85 -14.12 4.03 -4.90
CA SER A 85 -13.57 2.70 -5.09
C SER A 85 -12.41 2.61 -6.09
N TYR A 86 -12.51 3.24 -7.26
CA TYR A 86 -11.49 3.00 -8.32
C TYR A 86 -10.25 3.87 -8.16
N MET A 87 -10.39 5.07 -7.63
CA MET A 87 -9.27 6.00 -7.48
C MET A 87 -8.25 5.51 -6.45
N TYR A 88 -8.71 4.90 -5.35
CA TYR A 88 -7.81 4.39 -4.33
C TYR A 88 -7.01 3.17 -4.78
N GLU A 89 -7.55 2.34 -5.68
CA GLU A 89 -6.79 1.24 -6.28
C GLU A 89 -5.58 1.76 -7.07
N CYS A 90 -5.73 2.89 -7.76
CA CYS A 90 -4.63 3.52 -8.48
C CYS A 90 -3.50 4.02 -7.56
N ILE A 91 -3.80 4.42 -6.32
CA ILE A 91 -2.82 5.02 -5.41
C ILE A 91 -1.70 4.05 -5.05
N ILE A 92 -2.02 2.82 -4.66
CA ILE A 92 -0.98 1.85 -4.28
C ILE A 92 -0.13 1.45 -5.50
N VAL A 93 -0.74 1.32 -6.68
CA VAL A 93 -0.02 1.05 -7.93
C VAL A 93 0.91 2.21 -8.29
N LEU A 94 0.43 3.44 -8.20
CA LEU A 94 1.23 4.64 -8.45
C LEU A 94 2.43 4.72 -7.49
N ARG A 95 2.20 4.48 -6.21
CA ARG A 95 3.28 4.44 -5.20
C ARG A 95 4.31 3.36 -5.51
N ALA A 96 3.87 2.18 -5.95
CA ALA A 96 4.77 1.10 -6.38
C ALA A 96 5.62 1.51 -7.59
N LEU A 97 5.02 2.15 -8.61
CA LEU A 97 5.73 2.69 -9.76
C LEU A 97 6.81 3.71 -9.37
N LEU A 98 6.46 4.62 -8.45
CA LEU A 98 7.38 5.67 -8.00
C LEU A 98 8.57 5.16 -7.21
N LEU A 99 8.50 3.93 -6.65
CA LEU A 99 9.66 3.28 -6.04
C LEU A 99 10.82 3.09 -7.02
N GLN A 100 10.57 3.04 -8.34
CA GLN A 100 11.61 2.97 -9.36
C GLN A 100 12.66 4.07 -9.14
N LYS A 101 12.21 5.29 -8.83
CA LYS A 101 13.07 6.45 -8.62
C LYS A 101 13.39 6.69 -7.15
N GLN A 102 12.39 6.59 -6.28
CA GLN A 102 12.50 6.98 -4.87
C GLN A 102 13.24 5.94 -4.02
N ALA A 103 13.07 4.65 -4.31
CA ALA A 103 13.64 3.54 -3.56
C ALA A 103 13.90 2.32 -4.46
N PRO A 104 14.89 2.38 -5.38
CA PRO A 104 15.13 1.32 -6.37
C PRO A 104 15.32 -0.08 -5.77
N ALA A 105 15.90 -0.18 -4.56
CA ALA A 105 16.05 -1.45 -3.86
C ALA A 105 14.69 -2.04 -3.45
N LYS A 106 13.75 -1.21 -2.96
CA LYS A 106 12.36 -1.64 -2.66
C LYS A 106 11.64 -2.04 -3.94
N TYR A 107 11.80 -1.27 -5.02
CA TYR A 107 11.22 -1.60 -6.32
C TYR A 107 11.71 -2.96 -6.82
N LYS A 108 13.03 -3.21 -6.76
CA LYS A 108 13.61 -4.50 -7.13
C LYS A 108 13.03 -5.65 -6.30
N ALA A 109 12.89 -5.46 -4.98
CA ALA A 109 12.27 -6.44 -4.10
C ALA A 109 10.80 -6.69 -4.46
N LEU A 110 10.01 -5.63 -4.73
CA LEU A 110 8.64 -5.73 -5.18
C LEU A 110 8.54 -6.52 -6.49
N MET A 111 9.32 -6.16 -7.50
CA MET A 111 9.28 -6.78 -8.83
C MET A 111 9.79 -8.23 -8.87
N SER A 112 10.39 -8.72 -7.78
CA SER A 112 10.79 -10.13 -7.62
C SER A 112 9.69 -11.03 -7.06
N LEU A 113 8.57 -10.45 -6.61
CA LEU A 113 7.43 -11.20 -6.10
C LEU A 113 6.59 -11.79 -7.24
N GLU A 114 5.84 -12.84 -6.92
CA GLU A 114 4.96 -13.51 -7.87
C GLU A 114 3.81 -12.60 -8.32
N SER A 115 3.59 -12.54 -9.62
CA SER A 115 2.56 -11.69 -10.25
C SER A 115 1.51 -12.48 -11.01
N HIS A 116 1.80 -13.74 -11.35
CA HIS A 116 0.99 -14.57 -12.25
C HIS A 116 0.64 -13.85 -13.57
N ILE A 117 1.57 -13.05 -14.10
CA ILE A 117 1.28 -12.16 -15.23
C ILE A 117 0.86 -12.94 -16.49
N GLU A 118 1.48 -14.09 -16.74
CA GLU A 118 1.17 -14.89 -17.91
C GLU A 118 -0.20 -15.56 -17.79
N GLU A 119 -0.55 -16.06 -16.60
CA GLU A 119 -1.86 -16.66 -16.33
C GLU A 119 -3.00 -15.62 -16.34
N ARG A 120 -2.68 -14.39 -15.98
CA ARG A 120 -3.65 -13.27 -15.97
C ARG A 120 -3.93 -12.77 -17.40
N ARG A 121 -2.98 -12.90 -18.32
CA ARG A 121 -3.06 -12.36 -19.68
C ARG A 121 -4.30 -12.89 -20.43
N GLY A 122 -5.12 -11.98 -20.95
CA GLY A 122 -6.37 -12.29 -21.67
C GLY A 122 -7.55 -12.73 -20.79
N THR A 123 -7.42 -12.70 -19.46
CA THR A 123 -8.53 -12.98 -18.55
C THR A 123 -9.37 -11.73 -18.26
N GLU A 124 -10.52 -11.93 -17.61
CA GLU A 124 -11.36 -10.82 -17.12
C GLU A 124 -10.61 -9.91 -16.14
N VAL A 125 -9.74 -10.49 -15.31
CA VAL A 125 -8.91 -9.72 -14.35
C VAL A 125 -7.94 -8.79 -15.09
N TRP A 126 -7.34 -9.25 -16.17
CA TRP A 126 -6.49 -8.43 -17.04
C TRP A 126 -7.25 -7.23 -17.64
N THR A 127 -8.45 -7.48 -18.15
CA THR A 127 -9.31 -6.44 -18.73
C THR A 127 -9.75 -5.42 -17.67
N LYS A 128 -10.17 -5.90 -16.48
CA LYS A 128 -10.54 -5.01 -15.38
C LYS A 128 -9.37 -4.14 -14.90
N THR A 129 -8.17 -4.70 -14.79
CA THR A 129 -6.97 -3.92 -14.46
C THR A 129 -6.71 -2.84 -15.51
N LYS A 130 -6.89 -3.17 -16.79
CA LYS A 130 -6.73 -2.17 -17.85
C LYS A 130 -7.75 -1.04 -17.70
N GLU A 131 -9.02 -1.33 -17.55
CA GLU A 131 -10.11 -0.35 -17.50
C GLU A 131 -10.08 0.49 -16.19
N ASN A 132 -9.89 -0.16 -15.04
CA ASN A 132 -10.06 0.46 -13.74
C ASN A 132 -8.77 1.07 -13.17
N VAL A 133 -7.61 0.66 -13.66
CA VAL A 133 -6.32 1.16 -13.18
C VAL A 133 -5.56 1.87 -14.30
N ILE A 134 -5.23 1.17 -15.38
CA ILE A 134 -4.34 1.71 -16.41
C ILE A 134 -5.00 2.89 -17.15
N ASP A 135 -6.22 2.71 -17.65
CA ASP A 135 -6.91 3.74 -18.43
C ASP A 135 -7.27 4.95 -17.54
N ILE A 136 -7.65 4.71 -16.27
CA ILE A 136 -7.88 5.78 -15.29
C ILE A 136 -6.57 6.53 -15.00
N MET A 137 -5.46 5.85 -14.70
CA MET A 137 -4.18 6.49 -14.45
C MET A 137 -3.71 7.31 -15.66
N LYS A 138 -3.81 6.74 -16.85
CA LYS A 138 -3.43 7.43 -18.10
C LYS A 138 -4.30 8.64 -18.38
N LYS A 139 -5.61 8.54 -18.18
CA LYS A 139 -6.55 9.64 -18.38
C LYS A 139 -6.34 10.75 -17.35
N SER A 140 -6.20 10.39 -16.09
CA SER A 140 -6.14 11.34 -14.97
C SER A 140 -4.76 11.98 -14.79
N LEU A 141 -3.68 11.22 -14.97
CA LEU A 141 -2.32 11.74 -14.87
C LEU A 141 -1.82 12.40 -16.15
N GLY A 142 -2.50 12.15 -17.28
CA GLY A 142 -2.02 12.56 -18.59
C GLY A 142 -0.63 11.98 -18.87
N VAL A 143 -0.53 11.02 -19.77
CA VAL A 143 0.75 10.36 -20.12
C VAL A 143 1.85 11.40 -20.39
N MET A 144 1.52 12.47 -21.11
CA MET A 144 2.46 13.55 -21.44
C MET A 144 3.01 14.28 -20.20
N VAL A 145 2.19 14.45 -19.15
CA VAL A 145 2.64 15.13 -17.93
C VAL A 145 3.51 14.22 -17.09
N PHE A 146 3.16 12.94 -17.03
CA PHE A 146 3.95 11.95 -16.31
C PHE A 146 5.32 11.72 -16.97
N GLU A 147 5.36 11.63 -18.30
CA GLU A 147 6.59 11.58 -19.08
C GLU A 147 7.45 12.85 -18.92
N ALA A 148 6.82 14.02 -18.78
CA ALA A 148 7.54 15.26 -18.54
C ALA A 148 8.12 15.38 -17.13
N ILE A 149 7.42 14.86 -16.11
CA ILE A 149 7.83 14.96 -14.71
C ILE A 149 8.77 13.82 -14.31
N CYS A 150 8.56 12.63 -14.84
CA CYS A 150 9.28 11.40 -14.48
C CYS A 150 9.62 10.56 -15.73
N PRO A 151 10.40 11.11 -16.69
CA PRO A 151 10.66 10.45 -17.97
C PRO A 151 11.42 9.13 -17.85
N GLU A 152 12.09 8.90 -16.72
CA GLU A 152 12.85 7.69 -16.44
C GLU A 152 12.00 6.53 -15.88
N LEU A 153 10.71 6.73 -15.61
CA LEU A 153 9.86 5.68 -15.08
C LEU A 153 9.25 4.84 -16.22
N ASP A 154 9.32 3.51 -16.05
CA ASP A 154 8.54 2.60 -16.89
C ASP A 154 7.07 2.61 -16.45
N PHE A 155 6.26 3.33 -17.24
CA PHE A 155 4.80 3.47 -17.08
C PHE A 155 4.04 2.69 -18.14
N SER A 156 4.64 1.61 -18.66
CA SER A 156 3.99 0.74 -19.65
C SER A 156 2.82 -0.04 -19.04
N ASP A 157 1.85 -0.39 -19.89
CA ASP A 157 0.71 -1.22 -19.52
C ASP A 157 1.18 -2.55 -18.91
N GLU A 158 2.23 -3.13 -19.46
CA GLU A 158 2.83 -4.38 -19.01
C GLU A 158 3.37 -4.26 -17.57
N THR A 159 4.10 -3.19 -17.28
CA THR A 159 4.62 -2.92 -15.94
C THR A 159 3.51 -2.68 -14.93
N ILE A 160 2.47 -1.94 -15.29
CA ILE A 160 1.30 -1.73 -14.42
C ILE A 160 0.56 -3.04 -14.18
N GLN A 161 0.32 -3.86 -15.22
CA GLN A 161 -0.29 -5.19 -15.10
C GLN A 161 0.51 -6.09 -14.16
N LYS A 162 1.84 -6.08 -14.29
CA LYS A 162 2.72 -6.87 -13.41
C LYS A 162 2.63 -6.41 -11.97
N ILE A 163 2.69 -5.09 -11.71
CA ILE A 163 2.56 -4.54 -10.36
C ILE A 163 1.20 -4.89 -9.77
N GLN A 164 0.12 -4.74 -10.53
CA GLN A 164 -1.22 -5.12 -10.07
C GLN A 164 -1.29 -6.62 -9.75
N GLY A 165 -0.73 -7.47 -10.59
CA GLY A 165 -0.65 -8.91 -10.32
C GLY A 165 0.11 -9.24 -9.02
N ILE A 166 1.24 -8.56 -8.78
CA ILE A 166 2.00 -8.69 -7.53
C ILE A 166 1.15 -8.27 -6.32
N LEU A 167 0.45 -7.14 -6.42
CA LEU A 167 -0.41 -6.65 -5.35
C LEU A 167 -1.55 -7.62 -5.08
N ASP A 168 -2.28 -8.07 -6.09
CA ASP A 168 -3.40 -8.99 -5.93
C ASP A 168 -2.99 -10.32 -5.29
N THR A 169 -1.77 -10.77 -5.57
CA THR A 169 -1.24 -12.04 -5.04
C THR A 169 -0.71 -11.91 -3.62
N ASN A 170 -0.04 -10.78 -3.29
CA ASN A 170 0.83 -10.73 -2.11
C ASN A 170 0.44 -9.67 -1.07
N LYS A 171 -0.44 -8.70 -1.40
CA LYS A 171 -0.84 -7.65 -0.46
C LYS A 171 -1.55 -8.21 0.76
N LYS A 172 -1.43 -7.50 1.87
CA LYS A 172 -2.16 -7.77 3.11
C LYS A 172 -3.11 -6.62 3.39
N GLU A 173 -4.36 -6.94 3.67
CA GLU A 173 -5.33 -5.99 4.18
C GLU A 173 -5.07 -5.74 5.67
N ILE A 174 -5.03 -4.47 6.04
CA ILE A 174 -4.82 -4.01 7.41
C ILE A 174 -6.06 -3.25 7.81
N ARG A 175 -6.82 -3.80 8.73
CA ARG A 175 -8.00 -3.16 9.29
C ARG A 175 -7.59 -2.19 10.38
N LEU A 176 -7.77 -0.90 10.09
CA LEU A 176 -7.69 0.14 11.09
C LEU A 176 -9.05 0.28 11.78
N SER A 177 -9.10 1.06 12.86
CA SER A 177 -10.35 1.21 13.63
C SER A 177 -11.53 1.78 12.82
N GLN A 178 -11.26 2.55 11.77
CA GLN A 178 -12.27 3.28 10.99
C GLN A 178 -12.05 3.23 9.48
N SER A 179 -10.99 2.57 9.01
CA SER A 179 -10.64 2.49 7.58
C SER A 179 -9.82 1.26 7.31
N ASP A 180 -9.74 0.86 6.05
CA ASP A 180 -8.92 -0.25 5.60
C ASP A 180 -7.79 0.27 4.72
N VAL A 181 -6.62 -0.30 4.90
CA VAL A 181 -5.44 -0.05 4.08
C VAL A 181 -4.86 -1.36 3.56
N GLU A 182 -4.14 -1.29 2.47
CA GLU A 182 -3.46 -2.42 1.86
C GLU A 182 -1.96 -2.18 1.88
N ALA A 183 -1.20 -3.21 2.22
CA ALA A 183 0.25 -3.13 2.29
C ALA A 183 0.92 -4.37 1.70
N LEU A 184 2.07 -4.16 1.08
CA LEU A 184 2.91 -5.21 0.55
C LEU A 184 4.20 -5.30 1.36
N TYR A 185 4.53 -6.50 1.84
CA TYR A 185 5.72 -6.78 2.63
C TYR A 185 6.63 -7.76 1.88
N ALA A 186 7.94 -7.51 1.89
CA ALA A 186 8.89 -8.32 1.12
C ALA A 186 9.03 -9.75 1.65
N THR A 187 8.98 -9.90 2.98
CA THR A 187 9.22 -11.18 3.65
C THR A 187 7.92 -11.83 4.12
N ALA A 188 7.02 -11.04 4.71
CA ALA A 188 5.77 -11.57 5.27
C ALA A 188 4.82 -12.14 4.21
N CYS A 189 4.91 -11.69 2.95
CA CYS A 189 4.13 -12.28 1.85
C CYS A 189 4.56 -13.70 1.49
N LEU A 190 5.77 -14.11 1.85
CA LEU A 190 6.30 -15.46 1.60
C LEU A 190 5.84 -16.50 2.65
N LEU A 191 5.05 -16.09 3.64
CA LEU A 191 4.48 -17.01 4.61
C LEU A 191 3.30 -17.75 4.01
N GLU A 192 3.34 -19.06 4.13
CA GLU A 192 2.25 -19.94 3.69
C GLU A 192 1.04 -19.83 4.62
N HIS A 193 -0.14 -20.00 4.04
CA HIS A 193 -1.38 -20.09 4.81
C HIS A 193 -1.42 -21.37 5.65
N SER A 194 -1.88 -21.25 6.89
CA SER A 194 -2.25 -22.40 7.73
C SER A 194 -3.57 -22.10 8.45
N CYS A 195 -4.53 -23.05 8.35
CA CYS A 195 -5.78 -22.97 9.11
C CYS A 195 -5.56 -23.19 10.63
N ARG A 196 -4.37 -23.65 11.02
CA ARG A 196 -3.90 -23.73 12.40
C ARG A 196 -2.57 -22.98 12.49
N PRO A 197 -2.60 -21.64 12.44
CA PRO A 197 -1.38 -20.85 12.36
C PRO A 197 -0.63 -20.93 13.69
N ASN A 198 0.67 -21.16 13.61
CA ASN A 198 1.58 -21.07 14.76
C ASN A 198 2.24 -19.69 14.86
N VAL A 199 1.74 -18.72 14.10
CA VAL A 199 2.23 -17.33 14.08
C VAL A 199 1.04 -16.39 14.09
N LYS A 200 1.10 -15.39 14.94
CA LYS A 200 0.14 -14.27 14.94
C LYS A 200 0.73 -13.08 14.21
N ILE A 201 -0.02 -12.52 13.29
CA ILE A 201 0.31 -11.25 12.65
C ILE A 201 -0.33 -10.14 13.46
N THR A 202 0.46 -9.14 13.83
CA THR A 202 -0.01 -7.90 14.43
C THR A 202 0.54 -6.73 13.64
N PHE A 203 -0.24 -5.66 13.55
CA PHE A 203 0.17 -4.42 12.91
C PHE A 203 0.32 -3.37 14.01
N GLU A 204 1.53 -2.88 14.17
CA GLU A 204 1.83 -1.85 15.15
C GLU A 204 1.94 -0.51 14.44
N LYS A 205 1.40 0.52 15.09
CA LYS A 205 1.67 1.88 14.67
C LYS A 205 3.08 2.23 15.13
N ASP A 206 3.96 2.60 14.20
CA ASP A 206 5.27 3.12 14.57
C ASP A 206 5.15 4.56 15.08
N TYR A 207 4.95 4.69 16.37
CA TYR A 207 4.88 5.99 17.03
C TYR A 207 6.22 6.74 17.00
N SER A 208 7.36 6.08 16.76
CA SER A 208 8.66 6.75 16.71
C SER A 208 8.82 7.63 15.47
N VAL A 209 8.20 7.26 14.38
CA VAL A 209 8.07 8.10 13.18
C VAL A 209 6.93 9.10 13.34
N ALA A 210 5.86 8.70 14.03
CA ALA A 210 4.67 9.49 14.27
C ALA A 210 4.91 10.73 15.13
N GLU A 211 5.72 10.66 16.17
CA GLU A 211 6.04 11.81 17.01
C GLU A 211 6.78 12.93 16.26
N ARG A 212 7.50 12.60 15.20
CA ARG A 212 8.28 13.59 14.43
C ARG A 212 7.52 14.23 13.27
N LEU A 213 6.50 13.57 12.72
CA LEU A 213 5.87 13.98 11.47
C LEU A 213 4.36 14.18 11.56
N CYS A 214 3.64 13.27 12.13
CA CYS A 214 2.22 13.32 12.48
C CYS A 214 1.90 12.05 13.27
N PRO A 215 1.14 12.11 14.37
CA PRO A 215 0.70 10.92 15.13
C PRO A 215 -0.01 9.88 14.27
N CYS A 216 -0.38 10.27 13.07
CA CYS A 216 -1.18 9.51 12.13
C CYS A 216 -0.34 8.81 11.02
N LEU A 217 0.92 9.19 10.80
CA LEU A 217 1.81 8.55 9.81
C LEU A 217 2.49 7.29 10.36
N ALA A 218 1.86 6.64 11.30
CA ALA A 218 2.31 5.36 11.81
C ALA A 218 2.36 4.36 10.65
N ALA A 219 3.56 4.17 10.11
CA ALA A 219 3.80 3.07 9.20
C ALA A 219 3.31 1.79 9.87
N SER A 220 2.47 1.03 9.18
CA SER A 220 1.97 -0.22 9.71
C SER A 220 3.11 -1.23 9.72
N LEU A 221 3.89 -1.22 10.79
CA LEU A 221 4.91 -2.24 11.02
C LEU A 221 4.21 -3.56 11.26
N LEU A 222 4.55 -4.54 10.44
CA LEU A 222 4.08 -5.90 10.61
C LEU A 222 4.98 -6.61 11.61
N THR A 223 4.39 -7.14 12.67
CA THR A 223 5.08 -7.96 13.66
C THR A 223 4.50 -9.38 13.63
N LEU A 224 5.35 -10.37 13.48
CA LEU A 224 5.00 -11.77 13.57
C LEU A 224 5.45 -12.31 14.93
N VAL A 225 4.49 -12.84 15.69
CA VAL A 225 4.73 -13.43 17.01
C VAL A 225 4.44 -14.92 16.96
N PHE A 226 5.37 -15.73 17.44
CA PHE A 226 5.20 -17.18 17.52
C PHE A 226 4.17 -17.53 18.61
N LEU A 227 3.25 -18.46 18.29
CA LEU A 227 2.24 -18.98 19.22
C LEU A 227 2.55 -20.44 19.55
N ASP A 228 2.61 -20.75 20.85
CA ASP A 228 2.66 -22.14 21.29
C ASP A 228 1.25 -22.68 21.53
N HIS A 229 0.83 -23.62 20.71
CA HIS A 229 -0.50 -24.26 20.83
C HIS A 229 -0.57 -25.36 21.90
N SER A 230 0.53 -25.64 22.62
CA SER A 230 0.51 -26.64 23.71
C SER A 230 -0.37 -26.23 24.89
N GLN A 231 -0.79 -24.94 24.95
CA GLN A 231 -1.58 -24.37 26.04
C GLN A 231 -3.07 -24.14 25.70
N GLY A 232 -3.58 -24.67 24.58
CA GLY A 232 -4.97 -24.47 24.18
C GLY A 232 -5.26 -23.06 23.65
N TRP A 233 -6.12 -22.93 22.66
CA TRP A 233 -6.62 -21.63 22.20
C TRP A 233 -7.34 -20.92 23.34
N PRO A 234 -7.05 -19.63 23.63
CA PRO A 234 -7.95 -18.83 24.46
C PRO A 234 -9.28 -18.77 23.70
N GLY A 235 -10.28 -19.44 24.27
CA GLY A 235 -11.58 -19.63 23.66
C GLY A 235 -12.24 -18.32 23.24
N HIS A 236 -13.01 -18.39 22.17
CA HIS A 236 -14.07 -17.44 21.89
C HIS A 236 -14.98 -17.36 23.12
N GLN A 237 -14.95 -16.25 23.82
CA GLN A 237 -16.06 -15.76 24.64
C GLN A 237 -16.68 -14.56 23.93
#